data_367aeb7dd8a0b91a45e72d44ead6c6fc
#
_entry.id   367aeb7dd8a0b91a45e72d44ead6c6fc
#
_cell.length_a   1.000
_cell.length_b   1.000
_cell.length_c   1.000
_cell.angle_alpha   90.00
_cell.angle_beta   90.00
_cell.angle_gamma   90.00
#
_symmetry.space_group_name_H-M   'P 1'
#
loop_
_entity.id
_entity.type
_entity.pdbx_description
1 polymer ?
#
loop_
_entity_poly.entity_id
_entity_poly.type
_entity_poly.pdbx_seq_one_letter_code
_entity_poly.pdbx_strand_id
1 'polypeptide(L)'
;MLACALLGVGPAHGQALAPTLDLSLLYRPFTGDATPIPARVTVTTPRLADNGFTVPLSVRIDSPMTQADHVQRLVLLSNRNPRPVIADFDLGPWSGKAEIATRVRLNGSQTVMALAQTSDGRWWQGTAEVEVTESACMDAA
;
A
#
# COMPACT_ATOMS: atom_id res chain seq x y z
N MET A 1 -4.20 -8.74 -61.49
CA MET A 1 -3.60 -9.36 -60.30
C MET A 1 -3.42 -8.33 -59.22
N LEU A 2 -4.26 -8.34 -58.22
CA LEU A 2 -4.19 -7.39 -57.13
C LEU A 2 -3.32 -7.96 -56.01
N ALA A 3 -2.21 -7.29 -55.72
CA ALA A 3 -1.44 -7.54 -54.53
C ALA A 3 -2.08 -6.78 -53.35
N CYS A 4 -2.69 -7.49 -52.47
CA CYS A 4 -3.23 -6.94 -51.26
C CYS A 4 -2.09 -6.72 -50.24
N ALA A 5 -1.65 -5.48 -50.12
CA ALA A 5 -0.72 -5.11 -49.07
C ALA A 5 -1.46 -5.03 -47.75
N LEU A 6 -1.32 -6.06 -46.91
CA LEU A 6 -1.75 -6.03 -45.54
C LEU A 6 -0.84 -5.10 -44.74
N LEU A 7 -1.31 -3.89 -44.52
CA LEU A 7 -0.73 -3.01 -43.53
C LEU A 7 -1.06 -3.60 -42.14
N GLY A 8 -0.09 -4.33 -41.61
CA GLY A 8 -0.13 -4.76 -40.25
C GLY A 8 -0.08 -3.55 -39.32
N VAL A 9 -1.23 -3.18 -38.77
CA VAL A 9 -1.28 -2.25 -37.64
C VAL A 9 -0.70 -3.00 -36.47
N GLY A 10 0.56 -2.76 -36.15
CA GLY A 10 1.16 -3.26 -34.94
C GLY A 10 0.40 -2.71 -33.72
N PRO A 11 0.23 -3.51 -32.65
CA PRO A 11 -0.42 -3.02 -31.45
C PRO A 11 0.35 -1.81 -30.93
N ALA A 12 -0.39 -0.74 -30.65
CA ALA A 12 0.19 0.40 -29.96
C ALA A 12 0.74 -0.10 -28.61
N HIS A 13 2.05 -0.06 -28.46
CA HIS A 13 2.71 -0.40 -27.21
C HIS A 13 2.51 0.76 -26.23
N GLY A 14 1.31 0.85 -25.64
CA GLY A 14 1.17 1.56 -24.39
C GLY A 14 2.00 0.80 -23.36
N GLN A 15 2.92 1.48 -22.70
CA GLN A 15 3.64 0.86 -21.58
C GLN A 15 2.62 0.36 -20.57
N ALA A 16 2.44 -0.95 -20.50
CA ALA A 16 1.60 -1.55 -19.49
C ALA A 16 2.23 -1.24 -18.14
N LEU A 17 1.53 -0.44 -17.32
CA LEU A 17 1.88 -0.29 -15.91
C LEU A 17 1.97 -1.68 -15.28
N ALA A 18 2.96 -1.90 -14.43
CA ALA A 18 3.08 -3.15 -13.69
C ALA A 18 1.73 -3.49 -13.04
N PRO A 19 1.25 -4.74 -13.15
CA PRO A 19 -0.02 -5.12 -12.57
C PRO A 19 0.01 -4.92 -11.05
N THR A 20 -1.13 -4.55 -10.48
CA THR A 20 -1.30 -4.51 -9.04
C THR A 20 -1.40 -5.92 -8.49
N LEU A 21 -0.77 -6.15 -7.35
CA LEU A 21 -0.87 -7.42 -6.64
C LEU A 21 -2.20 -7.53 -5.92
N ASP A 22 -2.68 -8.76 -5.75
CA ASP A 22 -3.79 -9.04 -4.88
C ASP A 22 -3.40 -8.72 -3.42
N LEU A 23 -4.29 -8.06 -2.69
CA LEU A 23 -4.02 -7.66 -1.31
C LEU A 23 -3.74 -8.86 -0.39
N SER A 24 -4.36 -10.01 -0.66
CA SER A 24 -4.11 -11.23 0.12
C SER A 24 -2.66 -11.70 0.01
N LEU A 25 -2.02 -11.49 -1.13
CA LEU A 25 -0.60 -11.81 -1.31
C LEU A 25 0.30 -10.89 -0.49
N LEU A 26 -0.17 -9.67 -0.19
CA LEU A 26 0.59 -8.70 0.60
C LEU A 26 0.59 -9.05 2.08
N TYR A 27 -0.55 -9.43 2.64
CA TYR A 27 -0.64 -9.63 4.09
C TYR A 27 -0.30 -11.05 4.56
N ARG A 28 -0.45 -12.07 3.72
CA ARG A 28 -0.16 -13.47 4.10
C ARG A 28 1.22 -13.70 4.70
N PRO A 29 2.30 -13.07 4.21
CA PRO A 29 3.61 -13.22 4.84
C PRO A 29 3.65 -12.80 6.33
N PHE A 30 2.71 -11.95 6.75
CA PHE A 30 2.62 -11.45 8.12
C PHE A 30 1.58 -12.18 8.96
N THR A 31 0.44 -12.47 8.37
CA THR A 31 -0.73 -13.01 9.09
C THR A 31 -0.88 -14.52 8.98
N GLY A 32 -0.16 -15.17 8.06
CA GLY A 32 -0.36 -16.57 7.77
C GLY A 32 -1.74 -16.83 7.15
N ASP A 33 -2.50 -17.75 7.72
CA ASP A 33 -3.84 -18.09 7.24
C ASP A 33 -4.93 -17.14 7.75
N ALA A 34 -4.59 -16.24 8.69
CA ALA A 34 -5.54 -15.28 9.23
C ALA A 34 -5.84 -14.17 8.22
N THR A 35 -7.12 -13.85 8.07
CA THR A 35 -7.55 -12.68 7.31
C THR A 35 -7.64 -11.48 8.23
N PRO A 36 -6.90 -10.39 7.96
CA PRO A 36 -6.97 -9.19 8.81
C PRO A 36 -8.37 -8.60 8.81
N ILE A 37 -8.81 -8.16 9.97
CA ILE A 37 -10.14 -7.58 10.17
C ILE A 37 -10.15 -6.15 9.63
N PRO A 38 -11.10 -5.76 8.75
CA PRO A 38 -11.15 -4.42 8.17
C PRO A 38 -11.81 -3.43 9.14
N ALA A 39 -11.17 -3.17 10.25
CA ALA A 39 -11.64 -2.28 11.31
C ALA A 39 -10.45 -1.66 12.03
N ARG A 40 -10.70 -0.63 12.83
CA ARG A 40 -9.75 0.07 13.71
C ARG A 40 -8.65 0.86 13.00
N VAL A 41 -8.33 0.56 11.76
CA VAL A 41 -7.21 1.16 11.01
C VAL A 41 -7.74 2.15 10.00
N THR A 42 -7.31 3.39 10.08
CA THR A 42 -7.63 4.44 9.12
C THR A 42 -6.37 4.90 8.41
N VAL A 43 -6.36 4.76 7.09
CA VAL A 43 -5.26 5.25 6.24
C VAL A 43 -5.74 6.51 5.53
N THR A 44 -5.00 7.58 5.68
CA THR A 44 -5.30 8.87 5.06
C THR A 44 -4.20 9.24 4.07
N THR A 45 -4.61 9.41 2.82
CA THR A 45 -3.75 9.88 1.72
C THR A 45 -4.57 10.87 0.88
N PRO A 46 -3.93 11.76 0.12
CA PRO A 46 -4.65 12.45 -0.95
C PRO A 46 -5.15 11.43 -1.96
N ARG A 47 -6.36 11.62 -2.47
CA ARG A 47 -6.93 10.75 -3.51
C ARG A 47 -6.19 10.90 -4.83
N LEU A 48 -5.65 12.09 -5.07
CA LEU A 48 -4.89 12.42 -6.26
C LEU A 48 -3.56 13.03 -5.84
N ALA A 49 -2.48 12.39 -6.26
CA ALA A 49 -1.11 12.90 -6.11
C ALA A 49 -0.55 13.29 -7.48
N ASP A 50 0.00 14.48 -7.60
CA ASP A 50 0.58 14.98 -8.85
C ASP A 50 1.77 14.13 -9.29
N ASN A 51 2.55 13.66 -8.32
CA ASN A 51 3.64 12.72 -8.58
C ASN A 51 3.76 11.73 -7.40
N GLY A 52 4.39 10.60 -7.68
CA GLY A 52 4.59 9.54 -6.70
C GLY A 52 5.86 9.65 -5.87
N PHE A 53 6.71 10.66 -6.08
CA PHE A 53 7.99 10.79 -5.35
C PHE A 53 7.81 11.04 -3.87
N THR A 54 6.79 11.81 -3.51
CA THR A 54 6.53 12.23 -2.14
C THR A 54 5.04 12.35 -1.92
N VAL A 55 4.43 11.29 -1.42
CA VAL A 55 2.99 11.25 -1.13
C VAL A 55 2.80 11.24 0.38
N PRO A 56 2.12 12.24 0.95
CA PRO A 56 1.83 12.23 2.39
C PRO A 56 0.87 11.09 2.72
N LEU A 57 1.19 10.36 3.78
CA LEU A 57 0.40 9.25 4.26
C LEU A 57 0.36 9.29 5.78
N SER A 58 -0.81 9.16 6.34
CA SER A 58 -0.98 8.97 7.77
C SER A 58 -1.81 7.74 8.07
N VAL A 59 -1.50 7.09 9.16
CA VAL A 59 -2.23 5.93 9.66
C VAL A 59 -2.58 6.18 11.11
N ARG A 60 -3.82 5.88 11.43
CA ARG A 60 -4.32 5.92 12.79
C ARG A 60 -4.97 4.59 13.11
N ILE A 61 -4.59 4.00 14.23
CA ILE A 61 -5.21 2.78 14.74
C ILE A 61 -5.95 3.12 16.02
N ASP A 62 -7.19 2.72 16.08
CA ASP A 62 -8.02 2.88 17.27
C ASP A 62 -7.61 1.86 18.32
N SER A 63 -6.86 2.32 19.31
CA SER A 63 -6.32 1.51 20.39
C SER A 63 -6.07 2.38 21.63
N PRO A 64 -6.37 1.89 22.84
CA PRO A 64 -6.08 2.60 24.08
C PRO A 64 -4.58 2.70 24.38
N MET A 65 -3.75 1.89 23.74
CA MET A 65 -2.30 1.83 23.93
C MET A 65 -1.91 1.62 25.38
N THR A 66 -2.60 0.69 26.02
CA THR A 66 -2.31 0.24 27.39
C THR A 66 -1.45 -1.00 27.37
N GLN A 67 -0.89 -1.36 28.52
CA GLN A 67 -0.12 -2.61 28.66
C GLN A 67 -0.97 -3.84 28.26
N ALA A 68 -2.27 -3.81 28.57
CA ALA A 68 -3.19 -4.92 28.30
C ALA A 68 -3.71 -4.93 26.85
N ASP A 69 -3.83 -3.76 26.23
CA ASP A 69 -4.37 -3.61 24.88
C ASP A 69 -3.63 -2.49 24.14
N HIS A 70 -2.76 -2.88 23.22
CA HIS A 70 -1.97 -1.96 22.42
C HIS A 70 -1.67 -2.54 21.03
N VAL A 71 -1.31 -1.67 20.11
CA VAL A 71 -0.74 -2.07 18.83
C VAL A 71 0.74 -2.36 19.04
N GLN A 72 1.18 -3.53 18.62
CA GLN A 72 2.57 -3.94 18.74
C GLN A 72 3.34 -3.88 17.41
N ARG A 73 2.65 -3.90 16.29
CA ARG A 73 3.29 -3.84 14.98
C ARG A 73 2.39 -3.14 13.97
N LEU A 74 2.98 -2.32 13.12
CA LEU A 74 2.30 -1.67 12.00
C LEU A 74 3.14 -1.83 10.75
N VAL A 75 2.54 -2.39 9.71
CA VAL A 75 3.20 -2.60 8.42
C VAL A 75 2.44 -1.81 7.35
N LEU A 76 3.16 -1.05 6.55
CA LEU A 76 2.62 -0.36 5.38
C LEU A 76 2.97 -1.13 4.13
N LEU A 77 1.98 -1.44 3.33
CA LEU A 77 2.09 -2.28 2.14
C LEU A 77 1.60 -1.55 0.90
N SER A 78 2.27 -1.80 -0.20
CA SER A 78 1.93 -1.30 -1.53
C SER A 78 1.60 -2.48 -2.44
N ASN A 79 0.52 -2.39 -3.18
CA ASN A 79 0.19 -3.43 -4.16
C ASN A 79 0.80 -3.19 -5.55
N ARG A 80 1.63 -2.19 -5.71
CA ARG A 80 2.25 -1.87 -7.01
C ARG A 80 3.75 -1.58 -6.96
N ASN A 81 4.27 -1.09 -5.84
CA ASN A 81 5.70 -0.81 -5.72
C ASN A 81 6.53 -2.08 -5.95
N PRO A 82 7.75 -1.97 -6.53
CA PRO A 82 8.64 -3.13 -6.69
C PRO A 82 8.93 -3.85 -5.38
N ARG A 83 8.98 -3.09 -4.28
CA ARG A 83 9.03 -3.64 -2.92
C ARG A 83 7.68 -3.41 -2.27
N PRO A 84 6.91 -4.46 -2.00
CA PRO A 84 5.59 -4.33 -1.41
C PRO A 84 5.59 -3.72 0.00
N VAL A 85 6.61 -4.01 0.79
CA VAL A 85 6.72 -3.45 2.15
C VAL A 85 7.31 -2.05 2.06
N ILE A 86 6.47 -1.05 2.37
CA ILE A 86 6.90 0.35 2.41
C ILE A 86 7.63 0.64 3.72
N ALA A 87 7.06 0.18 4.84
CA ALA A 87 7.61 0.39 6.17
C ALA A 87 7.05 -0.64 7.15
N ASP A 88 7.81 -0.91 8.20
CA ASP A 88 7.48 -1.85 9.26
C ASP A 88 7.87 -1.21 10.60
N PHE A 89 6.90 -1.01 11.49
CA PHE A 89 7.11 -0.33 12.75
C PHE A 89 6.78 -1.22 13.93
N ASP A 90 7.64 -1.23 14.93
CA ASP A 90 7.35 -1.80 16.24
C ASP A 90 6.79 -0.70 17.14
N LEU A 91 5.61 -0.95 17.70
CA LEU A 91 4.92 -0.05 18.61
C LEU A 91 4.70 -0.74 19.95
N GLY A 92 4.35 0.05 20.95
CA GLY A 92 4.03 -0.45 22.28
C GLY A 92 3.31 0.59 23.10
N PRO A 93 2.95 0.28 24.36
CA PRO A 93 2.29 1.25 25.23
C PRO A 93 3.08 2.56 25.39
N TRP A 94 4.40 2.49 25.28
CA TRP A 94 5.29 3.66 25.32
C TRP A 94 5.09 4.63 24.15
N SER A 95 4.47 4.19 23.05
CA SER A 95 4.23 5.04 21.87
C SER A 95 3.18 6.12 22.12
N GLY A 96 2.37 5.98 23.16
CA GLY A 96 1.30 6.89 23.52
C GLY A 96 0.09 6.75 22.61
N LYS A 97 0.22 7.13 21.34
CA LYS A 97 -0.82 6.97 20.31
C LYS A 97 -0.35 6.04 19.23
N ALA A 98 -1.26 5.25 18.68
CA ALA A 98 -1.01 4.44 17.51
C ALA A 98 -1.28 5.26 16.24
N GLU A 99 -0.47 6.26 16.02
CA GLU A 99 -0.55 7.16 14.87
C GLU A 99 0.84 7.36 14.28
N ILE A 100 0.92 7.33 12.95
CA ILE A 100 2.11 7.74 12.23
C ILE A 100 1.72 8.66 11.08
N ALA A 101 2.57 9.62 10.79
CA ALA A 101 2.48 10.47 9.62
C ALA A 101 3.84 10.43 8.93
N THR A 102 3.85 10.13 7.65
CA THR A 102 5.06 9.98 6.88
C THR A 102 4.84 10.36 5.43
N ARG A 103 5.89 10.29 4.66
CA ARG A 103 5.84 10.46 3.21
C ARG A 103 6.36 9.20 2.57
N VAL A 104 5.66 8.75 1.54
CA VAL A 104 5.96 7.49 0.86
C VAL A 104 6.16 7.72 -0.62
N ARG A 105 6.87 6.79 -1.24
CA ARG A 105 7.09 6.77 -2.66
C ARG A 105 6.15 5.74 -3.28
N LEU A 106 5.38 6.16 -4.29
CA LEU A 106 4.39 5.33 -4.94
C LEU A 106 4.66 5.20 -6.44
N ASN A 107 4.72 3.98 -6.90
CA ASN A 107 4.92 3.65 -8.31
C ASN A 107 3.59 3.58 -9.05
N GLY A 108 2.98 4.73 -9.30
CA GLY A 108 1.70 4.82 -9.98
C GLY A 108 0.50 4.67 -9.07
N SER A 109 -0.68 4.78 -9.68
CA SER A 109 -1.96 4.63 -8.99
C SER A 109 -2.11 3.24 -8.39
N GLN A 110 -2.51 3.17 -7.13
CA GLN A 110 -2.48 1.93 -6.36
C GLN A 110 -3.33 2.00 -5.09
N THR A 111 -3.42 0.85 -4.44
CA THR A 111 -3.94 0.73 -3.09
C THR A 111 -2.78 0.61 -2.11
N VAL A 112 -2.80 1.42 -1.07
CA VAL A 112 -1.91 1.30 0.09
C VAL A 112 -2.68 0.64 1.22
N MET A 113 -2.09 -0.37 1.84
CA MET A 113 -2.66 -1.08 2.98
C MET A 113 -1.84 -0.82 4.23
N ALA A 114 -2.50 -0.55 5.33
CA ALA A 114 -1.90 -0.58 6.65
C ALA A 114 -2.39 -1.82 7.39
N LEU A 115 -1.45 -2.59 7.90
CA LEU A 115 -1.70 -3.84 8.61
C LEU A 115 -1.21 -3.68 10.03
N ALA A 116 -2.10 -3.79 11.01
CA ALA A 116 -1.78 -3.60 12.41
C ALA A 116 -2.02 -4.88 13.21
N GLN A 117 -1.05 -5.24 14.04
CA GLN A 117 -1.20 -6.34 15.00
C GLN A 117 -1.37 -5.77 16.39
N THR A 118 -2.43 -6.19 17.07
CA THR A 118 -2.66 -5.86 18.48
C THR A 118 -2.00 -6.87 19.39
N SER A 119 -1.86 -6.50 20.66
CA SER A 119 -1.17 -7.31 21.69
C SER A 119 -1.78 -8.68 21.93
N ASP A 120 -3.04 -8.89 21.57
CA ASP A 120 -3.71 -10.19 21.59
C ASP A 120 -3.40 -11.08 20.37
N GLY A 121 -2.55 -10.61 19.46
CA GLY A 121 -2.13 -11.33 18.27
C GLY A 121 -3.06 -11.17 17.06
N ARG A 122 -4.19 -10.48 17.17
CA ARG A 122 -5.09 -10.25 16.06
C ARG A 122 -4.54 -9.21 15.07
N TRP A 123 -4.89 -9.40 13.81
CA TRP A 123 -4.50 -8.51 12.73
C TRP A 123 -5.69 -7.69 12.23
N TRP A 124 -5.44 -6.42 11.98
CA TRP A 124 -6.40 -5.42 11.52
C TRP A 124 -5.87 -4.75 10.28
N GLN A 125 -6.75 -4.28 9.40
CA GLN A 125 -6.36 -3.63 8.16
C GLN A 125 -7.17 -2.39 7.88
N GLY A 126 -6.52 -1.44 7.21
CA GLY A 126 -7.15 -0.32 6.53
C GLY A 126 -6.48 -0.12 5.19
N THR A 127 -7.21 0.40 4.23
CA THR A 127 -6.71 0.66 2.88
C THR A 127 -7.07 2.06 2.43
N ALA A 128 -6.28 2.59 1.50
CA ALA A 128 -6.59 3.82 0.79
C ALA A 128 -6.15 3.71 -0.66
N GLU A 129 -6.96 4.23 -1.55
CA GLU A 129 -6.64 4.30 -2.97
C GLU A 129 -6.03 5.66 -3.28
N VAL A 130 -4.92 5.64 -4.02
CA VAL A 130 -4.23 6.85 -4.46
C VAL A 130 -4.10 6.81 -5.97
N GLU A 131 -4.59 7.85 -6.62
CA GLU A 131 -4.35 8.09 -8.03
C GLU A 131 -3.11 8.94 -8.18
N VAL A 132 -2.12 8.44 -8.92
CA VAL A 132 -0.84 9.12 -9.14
C VAL A 132 -0.72 9.45 -10.62
N THR A 133 -0.60 10.73 -10.94
CA THR A 133 -0.50 11.18 -12.35
C THR A 133 0.88 10.99 -12.92
N GLU A 134 1.93 11.02 -12.10
CA GLU A 134 3.31 10.80 -12.51
C GLU A 134 4.00 9.81 -11.57
N SER A 135 4.43 8.67 -12.12
CA SER A 135 5.04 7.60 -11.35
C SER A 135 6.43 7.98 -10.82
N ALA A 136 6.72 7.63 -9.57
CA ALA A 136 8.01 7.85 -8.95
C ALA A 136 9.12 6.91 -9.44
N CYS A 137 8.77 5.83 -10.12
CA CYS A 137 9.72 4.79 -10.53
C CYS A 137 9.98 4.75 -12.04
N MET A 138 9.68 5.82 -12.74
CA MET A 138 9.87 5.87 -14.19
C MET A 138 11.33 5.82 -14.62
N ASP A 139 12.24 6.21 -13.77
CA ASP A 139 13.66 6.32 -14.08
C ASP A 139 14.53 5.32 -13.32
N ALA A 140 13.98 4.21 -12.87
CA ALA A 140 14.76 3.10 -12.35
C ALA A 140 15.42 2.36 -13.51
N ALA A 141 16.30 3.07 -14.17
CA ALA A 141 17.20 2.48 -15.14
C ALA A 141 18.42 1.89 -14.43
#